data_a7862b6e4e2bcb21a9aa0435b4a1f5eb
#
_entry.id   a7862b6e4e2bcb21a9aa0435b4a1f5eb
#
_cell.length_a   1.000
_cell.length_b   1.000
_cell.length_c   1.000
_cell.angle_alpha   90.00
_cell.angle_beta   90.00
_cell.angle_gamma   90.00
#
_symmetry.space_group_name_H-M   'P 1'
#
loop_
_entity.id
_entity.type
_entity.pdbx_description
1 polymer ?
#
loop_
_entity_poly.entity_id
_entity_poly.type
_entity_poly.pdbx_seq_one_letter_code
_entity_poly.pdbx_strand_id
1 'polypeptide(L)'
;MKINENFSLLRSNYLFSTMSRKIKDYKIAHPEADIIDLGIGDVSRPLPEACIKAMHSAVNEMADAATFRGYPPEQGYDFLVDKILKYDFAARGITLERDEIFISDGAKSDTGSIGDIFSPECKVAVCDPVYPVYIDTNIMAGRGGKPLENGRFSNITYLDCTAENGFIPPLPEQNVDIIYLCSPNNPTGTAMNKEQLQQWVDWANEHGSVILFDAAYEAFITESNIPHSIFELDGAKECAIEFRSFSKTAGFTGVRCAYTIIPRELSRGGVSLNALWARRQATRFNGVSYITQRAAEAVYSDEGRRQIKENINCYLGNAKKITDGLESINIRCFGGRNSPYIWFEVPNGLTSWQMFDRLLNTVQVVGTPGSGFGTMGEGYFRLTSFAGPKRTLEAVERIKNGLN
;
A
#
# COMPACT_ATOMS: atom_id res chain seq x y z
N MET A 1 -21.75 24.67 17.58
CA MET A 1 -21.37 23.72 16.50
C MET A 1 -20.66 22.54 17.17
N LYS A 2 -21.02 21.31 16.84
CA LYS A 2 -20.31 20.11 17.32
C LYS A 2 -19.32 19.67 16.23
N ILE A 3 -18.13 19.26 16.61
CA ILE A 3 -17.10 18.70 15.72
C ILE A 3 -17.10 17.17 15.84
N ASN A 4 -16.43 16.46 14.92
CA ASN A 4 -16.18 15.05 15.08
C ASN A 4 -15.00 14.86 16.03
N GLU A 5 -15.30 14.54 17.29
CA GLU A 5 -14.31 14.40 18.37
C GLU A 5 -13.36 13.21 18.16
N ASN A 6 -13.71 12.24 17.31
CA ASN A 6 -12.83 11.12 17.00
C ASN A 6 -11.49 11.57 16.40
N PHE A 7 -11.46 12.71 15.69
CA PHE A 7 -10.22 13.25 15.15
C PHE A 7 -9.21 13.66 16.24
N SER A 8 -9.68 14.01 17.43
CA SER A 8 -8.81 14.35 18.56
C SER A 8 -8.12 13.14 19.19
N LEU A 9 -8.59 11.91 18.86
CA LEU A 9 -7.99 10.66 19.30
C LEU A 9 -6.78 10.24 18.44
N LEU A 10 -6.62 10.84 17.25
CA LEU A 10 -5.46 10.59 16.39
C LEU A 10 -4.17 11.06 17.08
N ARG A 11 -3.11 10.30 16.92
CA ARG A 11 -1.81 10.68 17.45
C ARG A 11 -1.36 12.01 16.84
N SER A 12 -0.93 12.95 17.67
CA SER A 12 -0.45 14.28 17.26
C SER A 12 0.82 14.21 16.39
N ASN A 13 1.59 13.13 16.50
CA ASN A 13 2.82 12.92 15.78
C ASN A 13 2.67 11.78 14.76
N TYR A 14 2.25 12.13 13.55
CA TYR A 14 2.30 11.19 12.43
C TYR A 14 3.75 10.81 12.12
N LEU A 15 4.05 9.51 12.02
CA LEU A 15 5.39 8.94 11.83
C LEU A 15 6.24 9.72 10.81
N PHE A 16 5.71 9.89 9.59
CA PHE A 16 6.45 10.51 8.49
C PHE A 16 6.72 12.01 8.70
N SER A 17 5.85 12.73 9.42
CA SER A 17 6.08 14.14 9.75
C SER A 17 7.20 14.30 10.79
N THR A 18 7.29 13.38 11.76
CA THR A 18 8.38 13.36 12.74
C THR A 18 9.73 13.08 12.09
N MET A 19 9.78 12.07 11.18
CA MET A 19 10.98 11.79 10.39
C MET A 19 11.42 13.00 9.56
N SER A 20 10.47 13.60 8.80
CA SER A 20 10.77 14.78 7.96
C SER A 20 11.34 15.94 8.78
N ARG A 21 10.79 16.18 9.98
CA ARG A 21 11.32 17.21 10.88
C ARG A 21 12.75 16.90 11.31
N LYS A 22 13.03 15.68 11.80
CA LYS A 22 14.39 15.27 12.21
C LYS A 22 15.40 15.39 11.07
N ILE A 23 15.03 14.98 9.85
CA ILE A 23 15.88 15.11 8.65
C ILE A 23 16.15 16.59 8.33
N LYS A 24 15.10 17.42 8.39
CA LYS A 24 15.24 18.88 8.17
C LYS A 24 16.15 19.53 9.19
N ASP A 25 15.96 19.23 10.48
CA ASP A 25 16.77 19.77 11.56
C ASP A 25 18.25 19.36 11.41
N TYR A 26 18.50 18.08 11.03
CA TYR A 26 19.84 17.59 10.74
C TYR A 26 20.49 18.33 9.56
N LYS A 27 19.76 18.55 8.45
CA LYS A 27 20.27 19.31 7.30
C LYS A 27 20.58 20.77 7.63
N ILE A 28 19.83 21.38 8.55
CA ILE A 28 20.13 22.75 9.03
C ILE A 28 21.44 22.78 9.82
N ALA A 29 21.65 21.77 10.67
CA ALA A 29 22.88 21.66 11.47
C ALA A 29 24.11 21.20 10.65
N HIS A 30 23.87 20.47 9.55
CA HIS A 30 24.89 19.89 8.68
C HIS A 30 24.57 20.20 7.20
N PRO A 31 24.79 21.44 6.72
CA PRO A 31 24.40 21.84 5.36
C PRO A 31 25.08 21.03 4.24
N GLU A 32 26.27 20.48 4.50
CA GLU A 32 27.05 19.64 3.60
C GLU A 32 26.65 18.16 3.61
N ALA A 33 25.70 17.77 4.47
CA ALA A 33 25.31 16.38 4.62
C ALA A 33 24.69 15.80 3.34
N ASP A 34 25.23 14.68 2.87
CA ASP A 34 24.74 13.92 1.73
C ASP A 34 23.86 12.75 2.20
N ILE A 35 22.61 13.04 2.54
CA ILE A 35 21.67 12.06 3.08
C ILE A 35 21.12 11.19 1.97
N ILE A 36 21.18 9.86 2.16
CA ILE A 36 20.51 8.86 1.33
C ILE A 36 19.21 8.44 2.03
N ASP A 37 18.08 8.79 1.43
CA ASP A 37 16.76 8.45 1.99
C ASP A 37 16.24 7.13 1.41
N LEU A 38 16.20 6.10 2.26
CA LEU A 38 15.56 4.80 2.01
C LEU A 38 14.31 4.61 2.90
N GLY A 39 13.81 5.68 3.51
CA GLY A 39 12.64 5.61 4.41
C GLY A 39 11.31 5.88 3.70
N ILE A 40 11.29 6.76 2.72
CA ILE A 40 10.05 7.15 2.04
C ILE A 40 9.65 6.08 1.02
N GLY A 41 8.41 5.62 1.11
CA GLY A 41 7.83 4.70 0.15
C GLY A 41 7.42 5.40 -1.16
N ASP A 42 8.23 6.32 -1.67
CA ASP A 42 7.99 7.00 -2.94
C ASP A 42 8.95 6.50 -4.02
N VAL A 43 8.43 6.36 -5.25
CA VAL A 43 9.22 5.91 -6.40
C VAL A 43 10.14 7.02 -6.89
N SER A 44 11.32 6.65 -7.38
CA SER A 44 12.34 7.62 -7.83
C SER A 44 12.59 7.60 -9.34
N ARG A 45 12.13 6.57 -10.04
CA ARG A 45 12.29 6.50 -11.49
C ARG A 45 11.23 7.35 -12.19
N PRO A 46 11.57 7.98 -13.33
CA PRO A 46 10.60 8.70 -14.14
C PRO A 46 9.43 7.81 -14.57
N LEU A 47 8.30 8.45 -14.88
CA LEU A 47 7.16 7.78 -15.51
C LEU A 47 7.58 7.05 -16.79
N PRO A 48 6.94 5.91 -17.13
CA PRO A 48 7.13 5.28 -18.44
C PRO A 48 6.87 6.27 -19.58
N GLU A 49 7.73 6.25 -20.58
CA GLU A 49 7.62 7.16 -21.73
C GLU A 49 6.28 6.99 -22.46
N ALA A 50 5.77 5.75 -22.52
CA ALA A 50 4.44 5.47 -23.07
C ALA A 50 3.34 6.27 -22.35
N CYS A 51 3.42 6.39 -21.02
CA CYS A 51 2.47 7.18 -20.24
C CYS A 51 2.60 8.68 -20.53
N ILE A 52 3.83 9.20 -20.63
CA ILE A 52 4.09 10.61 -20.97
C ILE A 52 3.53 10.96 -22.35
N LYS A 53 3.77 10.12 -23.36
CA LYS A 53 3.22 10.30 -24.73
C LYS A 53 1.69 10.33 -24.71
N ALA A 54 1.06 9.41 -23.96
CA ALA A 54 -0.39 9.37 -23.82
C ALA A 54 -0.96 10.62 -23.13
N MET A 55 -0.28 11.13 -22.10
CA MET A 55 -0.65 12.41 -21.47
C MET A 55 -0.61 13.58 -22.44
N HIS A 56 0.47 13.72 -23.23
CA HIS A 56 0.58 14.77 -24.24
C HIS A 56 -0.52 14.68 -25.28
N SER A 57 -0.84 13.48 -25.79
CA SER A 57 -1.95 13.30 -26.72
C SER A 57 -3.28 13.70 -26.09
N ALA A 58 -3.54 13.28 -24.86
CA ALA A 58 -4.76 13.61 -24.15
C ALA A 58 -4.91 15.12 -23.88
N VAL A 59 -3.81 15.82 -23.58
CA VAL A 59 -3.83 17.30 -23.43
C VAL A 59 -4.18 17.97 -24.75
N ASN A 60 -3.63 17.51 -25.88
CA ASN A 60 -3.95 18.05 -27.21
C ASN A 60 -5.42 17.80 -27.57
N GLU A 61 -5.95 16.61 -27.25
CA GLU A 61 -7.38 16.31 -27.44
C GLU A 61 -8.30 17.25 -26.63
N MET A 62 -7.87 17.69 -25.45
CA MET A 62 -8.63 18.66 -24.63
C MET A 62 -8.65 20.07 -25.22
N ALA A 63 -7.75 20.40 -26.14
CA ALA A 63 -7.69 21.70 -26.79
C ALA A 63 -8.67 21.84 -27.98
N ASP A 64 -9.22 20.74 -28.49
CA ASP A 64 -10.15 20.73 -29.65
C ASP A 64 -11.58 20.47 -29.14
N ALA A 65 -12.51 21.32 -29.55
CA ALA A 65 -13.93 21.23 -29.18
C ALA A 65 -14.58 19.88 -29.57
N ALA A 66 -14.11 19.23 -30.64
CA ALA A 66 -14.63 17.93 -31.09
C ALA A 66 -14.20 16.77 -30.18
N THR A 67 -13.07 16.90 -29.50
CA THR A 67 -12.47 15.84 -28.64
C THR A 67 -12.40 16.21 -27.17
N PHE A 68 -12.80 17.44 -26.81
CA PHE A 68 -12.89 17.91 -25.43
C PHE A 68 -13.70 16.94 -24.55
N ARG A 69 -13.22 16.69 -23.33
CA ARG A 69 -13.89 15.87 -22.32
C ARG A 69 -14.22 16.71 -21.09
N GLY A 70 -15.50 16.69 -20.69
CA GLY A 70 -15.97 17.28 -19.43
C GLY A 70 -15.70 16.33 -18.23
N TYR A 71 -16.64 16.30 -17.28
CA TYR A 71 -16.58 15.34 -16.19
C TYR A 71 -16.48 13.90 -16.72
N PRO A 72 -15.53 13.11 -16.22
CA PRO A 72 -15.45 11.69 -16.60
C PRO A 72 -16.61 10.89 -16.03
N PRO A 73 -16.86 9.68 -16.56
CA PRO A 73 -17.73 8.72 -15.89
C PRO A 73 -17.25 8.43 -14.47
N GLU A 74 -18.17 8.33 -13.50
CA GLU A 74 -17.87 8.16 -12.08
C GLU A 74 -17.05 6.90 -11.77
N GLN A 75 -17.26 5.82 -12.53
CA GLN A 75 -16.51 4.57 -12.43
C GLN A 75 -15.21 4.58 -13.25
N GLY A 76 -15.01 5.58 -14.11
CA GLY A 76 -13.90 5.66 -15.06
C GLY A 76 -14.31 5.38 -16.50
N TYR A 77 -13.40 5.66 -17.43
CA TYR A 77 -13.64 5.42 -18.85
C TYR A 77 -13.48 3.95 -19.23
N ASP A 78 -14.35 3.45 -20.11
CA ASP A 78 -14.35 2.08 -20.61
C ASP A 78 -13.00 1.66 -21.19
N PHE A 79 -12.29 2.57 -21.87
CA PHE A 79 -10.98 2.26 -22.46
C PHE A 79 -9.95 1.78 -21.41
N LEU A 80 -10.00 2.34 -20.19
CA LEU A 80 -9.12 1.91 -19.08
C LEU A 80 -9.66 0.67 -18.39
N VAL A 81 -10.96 0.64 -18.09
CA VAL A 81 -11.61 -0.48 -17.41
C VAL A 81 -11.43 -1.78 -18.23
N ASP A 82 -11.59 -1.73 -19.56
CA ASP A 82 -11.39 -2.89 -20.44
C ASP A 82 -9.94 -3.40 -20.41
N LYS A 83 -8.95 -2.50 -20.30
CA LYS A 83 -7.55 -2.89 -20.17
C LYS A 83 -7.29 -3.59 -18.81
N ILE A 84 -7.82 -3.04 -17.74
CA ILE A 84 -7.74 -3.63 -16.40
C ILE A 84 -8.36 -5.03 -16.41
N LEU A 85 -9.60 -5.17 -16.87
CA LEU A 85 -10.28 -6.45 -16.95
C LEU A 85 -9.49 -7.48 -17.75
N LYS A 86 -8.93 -7.07 -18.89
CA LYS A 86 -8.18 -7.98 -19.79
C LYS A 86 -6.85 -8.40 -19.20
N TYR A 87 -6.04 -7.46 -18.71
CA TYR A 87 -4.63 -7.71 -18.39
C TYR A 87 -4.39 -8.08 -16.93
N ASP A 88 -5.19 -7.52 -16.01
CA ASP A 88 -4.98 -7.77 -14.58
C ASP A 88 -5.82 -8.94 -14.07
N PHE A 89 -6.97 -9.23 -14.71
CA PHE A 89 -7.90 -10.27 -14.25
C PHE A 89 -8.10 -11.42 -15.24
N ALA A 90 -8.60 -11.17 -16.45
CA ALA A 90 -8.87 -12.24 -17.42
C ALA A 90 -7.62 -13.05 -17.80
N ALA A 91 -6.45 -12.41 -17.88
CA ALA A 91 -5.17 -13.07 -18.08
C ALA A 91 -4.78 -14.05 -16.97
N ARG A 92 -5.45 -13.97 -15.80
CA ARG A 92 -5.28 -14.84 -14.61
C ARG A 92 -6.47 -15.80 -14.41
N GLY A 93 -7.40 -15.85 -15.36
CA GLY A 93 -8.61 -16.68 -15.28
C GLY A 93 -9.72 -16.11 -14.40
N ILE A 94 -9.60 -14.84 -13.99
CA ILE A 94 -10.61 -14.16 -13.17
C ILE A 94 -11.59 -13.44 -14.10
N THR A 95 -12.89 -13.72 -13.93
CA THR A 95 -13.96 -13.04 -14.67
C THR A 95 -14.57 -11.95 -13.77
N LEU A 96 -14.55 -10.72 -14.24
CA LEU A 96 -15.17 -9.57 -13.60
C LEU A 96 -15.95 -8.77 -14.65
N GLU A 97 -16.95 -8.03 -14.22
CA GLU A 97 -17.73 -7.13 -15.05
C GLU A 97 -17.25 -5.67 -14.90
N ARG A 98 -17.58 -4.80 -15.87
CA ARG A 98 -17.14 -3.40 -15.86
C ARG A 98 -17.58 -2.64 -14.62
N ASP A 99 -18.81 -2.86 -14.15
CA ASP A 99 -19.39 -2.19 -13.01
C ASP A 99 -18.87 -2.69 -11.64
N GLU A 100 -17.96 -3.66 -11.66
CA GLU A 100 -17.22 -4.11 -10.47
C GLU A 100 -15.90 -3.34 -10.29
N ILE A 101 -15.47 -2.54 -11.31
CA ILE A 101 -14.23 -1.75 -11.30
C ILE A 101 -14.56 -0.27 -11.10
N PHE A 102 -13.91 0.37 -10.15
CA PHE A 102 -14.06 1.80 -9.83
C PHE A 102 -12.71 2.50 -9.87
N ILE A 103 -12.48 3.33 -10.89
CA ILE A 103 -11.24 4.10 -11.04
C ILE A 103 -11.23 5.25 -10.03
N SER A 104 -10.10 5.46 -9.36
CA SER A 104 -9.92 6.46 -8.32
C SER A 104 -8.60 7.22 -8.43
N ASP A 105 -8.45 8.26 -7.61
CA ASP A 105 -7.26 9.11 -7.53
C ASP A 105 -6.15 8.55 -6.63
N GLY A 106 -6.27 7.31 -6.21
CA GLY A 106 -5.24 6.61 -5.42
C GLY A 106 -5.82 5.65 -4.38
N ALA A 107 -5.16 4.50 -4.19
CA ALA A 107 -5.59 3.49 -3.23
C ALA A 107 -5.71 4.04 -1.79
N LYS A 108 -4.92 5.07 -1.42
CA LYS A 108 -5.05 5.72 -0.12
C LYS A 108 -6.39 6.42 0.04
N SER A 109 -6.92 7.05 -1.01
CA SER A 109 -8.25 7.66 -1.00
C SER A 109 -9.33 6.58 -0.87
N ASP A 110 -9.17 5.47 -1.56
CA ASP A 110 -10.12 4.35 -1.52
C ASP A 110 -10.13 3.68 -0.14
N THR A 111 -8.97 3.26 0.35
CA THR A 111 -8.85 2.62 1.68
C THR A 111 -9.30 3.54 2.81
N GLY A 112 -9.09 4.85 2.66
CA GLY A 112 -9.56 5.86 3.61
C GLY A 112 -11.07 6.10 3.56
N SER A 113 -11.69 5.88 2.41
CA SER A 113 -13.10 6.20 2.15
C SER A 113 -14.03 4.99 2.18
N ILE A 114 -13.50 3.77 2.00
CA ILE A 114 -14.33 2.56 1.96
C ILE A 114 -15.13 2.36 3.26
N GLY A 115 -14.59 2.85 4.36
CA GLY A 115 -15.26 2.85 5.65
C GLY A 115 -16.59 3.60 5.69
N ASP A 116 -16.89 4.47 4.70
CA ASP A 116 -18.15 5.20 4.58
C ASP A 116 -19.37 4.27 4.35
N ILE A 117 -19.15 3.07 3.78
CA ILE A 117 -20.23 2.11 3.51
C ILE A 117 -20.47 1.13 4.66
N PHE A 118 -19.71 1.21 5.75
CA PHE A 118 -19.82 0.35 6.92
C PHE A 118 -20.30 1.13 8.15
N SER A 119 -21.06 0.46 9.02
CA SER A 119 -21.50 1.02 10.31
C SER A 119 -20.29 1.41 11.18
N PRO A 120 -20.41 2.49 11.99
CA PRO A 120 -19.41 2.80 13.02
C PRO A 120 -19.31 1.74 14.13
N GLU A 121 -20.26 0.82 14.22
CA GLU A 121 -20.28 -0.28 15.19
C GLU A 121 -19.52 -1.52 14.72
N CYS A 122 -19.10 -1.56 13.44
CA CYS A 122 -18.32 -2.67 12.92
C CYS A 122 -17.00 -2.85 13.66
N LYS A 123 -16.70 -4.09 14.02
CA LYS A 123 -15.42 -4.51 14.61
C LYS A 123 -14.39 -4.65 13.51
N VAL A 124 -13.20 -4.12 13.73
CA VAL A 124 -12.16 -4.05 12.74
C VAL A 124 -10.93 -4.83 13.19
N ALA A 125 -10.38 -5.68 12.31
CA ALA A 125 -9.09 -6.31 12.50
C ALA A 125 -8.03 -5.71 11.57
N VAL A 126 -6.82 -5.49 12.11
CA VAL A 126 -5.64 -5.03 11.37
C VAL A 126 -4.42 -5.82 11.81
N CYS A 127 -3.44 -5.98 10.92
CA CYS A 127 -2.12 -6.49 11.29
C CYS A 127 -1.41 -5.54 12.27
N ASP A 128 -0.49 -6.01 13.05
CA ASP A 128 0.49 -5.21 13.79
C ASP A 128 1.88 -5.85 13.59
N PRO A 129 2.82 -5.20 12.89
CA PRO A 129 2.79 -3.84 12.35
C PRO A 129 1.91 -3.68 11.09
N VAL A 130 1.44 -2.45 10.86
CA VAL A 130 0.49 -2.14 9.78
C VAL A 130 0.72 -0.75 9.18
N TYR A 131 0.24 -0.53 7.97
CA TYR A 131 0.16 0.82 7.39
C TYR A 131 -0.83 1.68 8.20
N PRO A 132 -0.39 2.79 8.83
CA PRO A 132 -1.20 3.51 9.83
C PRO A 132 -2.56 4.00 9.35
N VAL A 133 -2.71 4.21 8.04
CA VAL A 133 -3.97 4.73 7.46
C VAL A 133 -5.16 3.83 7.77
N TYR A 134 -4.99 2.51 7.85
CA TYR A 134 -6.11 1.60 8.15
C TYR A 134 -6.65 1.81 9.57
N ILE A 135 -5.76 2.10 10.54
CA ILE A 135 -6.15 2.42 11.91
C ILE A 135 -6.78 3.81 11.95
N ASP A 136 -6.08 4.83 11.41
CA ASP A 136 -6.48 6.23 11.49
C ASP A 136 -7.87 6.47 10.90
N THR A 137 -8.18 5.87 9.73
CA THR A 137 -9.48 6.03 9.08
C THR A 137 -10.62 5.41 9.90
N ASN A 138 -10.37 4.30 10.59
CA ASN A 138 -11.35 3.69 11.48
C ASN A 138 -11.54 4.46 12.78
N ILE A 139 -10.50 5.10 13.32
CA ILE A 139 -10.62 6.04 14.43
C ILE A 139 -11.48 7.24 14.01
N MET A 140 -11.19 7.88 12.87
CA MET A 140 -11.96 9.01 12.34
C MET A 140 -13.44 8.67 12.18
N ALA A 141 -13.75 7.42 11.79
CA ALA A 141 -15.09 6.90 11.61
C ALA A 141 -15.78 6.45 12.92
N GLY A 142 -15.10 6.56 14.08
CA GLY A 142 -15.65 6.18 15.38
C GLY A 142 -15.50 4.71 15.77
N ARG A 143 -14.81 3.88 14.95
CA ARG A 143 -14.62 2.44 15.21
C ARG A 143 -13.44 2.16 16.15
N GLY A 144 -12.57 3.13 16.44
CA GLY A 144 -11.35 2.92 17.23
C GLY A 144 -11.60 2.59 18.71
N GLY A 145 -12.64 3.12 19.29
CA GLY A 145 -12.85 3.06 20.75
C GLY A 145 -11.89 4.00 21.49
N LYS A 146 -11.43 3.60 22.67
CA LYS A 146 -10.54 4.41 23.53
C LYS A 146 -9.08 4.08 23.25
N PRO A 147 -8.18 5.08 23.28
CA PRO A 147 -6.74 4.82 23.24
C PRO A 147 -6.30 4.08 24.51
N LEU A 148 -5.41 3.11 24.37
CA LEU A 148 -4.82 2.30 25.44
C LEU A 148 -3.37 2.76 25.71
N GLU A 149 -2.84 2.45 26.90
CA GLU A 149 -1.46 2.81 27.31
C GLU A 149 -0.39 2.21 26.40
N ASN A 150 -0.64 1.01 25.87
CA ASN A 150 0.26 0.35 24.92
C ASN A 150 0.21 0.95 23.49
N GLY A 151 -0.54 2.02 23.29
CA GLY A 151 -0.66 2.71 22.02
C GLY A 151 -1.64 2.06 21.02
N ARG A 152 -2.35 1.01 21.40
CA ARG A 152 -3.46 0.40 20.63
C ARG A 152 -4.80 1.08 20.96
N PHE A 153 -5.85 0.69 20.26
CA PHE A 153 -7.22 1.17 20.48
C PHE A 153 -8.13 0.01 20.90
N SER A 154 -9.04 0.26 21.84
CA SER A 154 -9.82 -0.79 22.52
C SER A 154 -10.77 -1.59 21.63
N ASN A 155 -11.26 -1.00 20.52
CA ASN A 155 -12.23 -1.62 19.62
C ASN A 155 -11.60 -2.15 18.31
N ILE A 156 -10.26 -2.08 18.20
CA ILE A 156 -9.54 -2.65 17.07
C ILE A 156 -8.88 -3.96 17.51
N THR A 157 -9.13 -5.02 16.78
CA THR A 157 -8.44 -6.31 16.93
C THR A 157 -7.11 -6.24 16.21
N TYR A 158 -6.02 -6.42 16.95
CA TYR A 158 -4.68 -6.43 16.39
C TYR A 158 -4.22 -7.87 16.17
N LEU A 159 -3.77 -8.17 14.96
CA LEU A 159 -3.24 -9.46 14.55
C LEU A 159 -1.72 -9.36 14.61
N ASP A 160 -1.14 -9.89 15.69
CA ASP A 160 0.29 -9.73 15.97
C ASP A 160 1.15 -10.50 14.97
N CYS A 161 1.87 -9.76 14.11
CA CYS A 161 2.80 -10.31 13.15
C CYS A 161 4.22 -10.18 13.71
N THR A 162 4.87 -11.32 13.91
CA THR A 162 6.17 -11.43 14.58
C THR A 162 7.18 -12.20 13.72
N ALA A 163 8.43 -12.22 14.15
CA ALA A 163 9.47 -13.02 13.47
C ALA A 163 9.19 -14.54 13.51
N GLU A 164 8.49 -15.01 14.55
CA GLU A 164 8.14 -16.42 14.73
C GLU A 164 7.10 -16.88 13.72
N ASN A 165 6.12 -16.02 13.37
CA ASN A 165 5.13 -16.32 12.34
C ASN A 165 5.51 -15.77 10.94
N GLY A 166 6.78 -15.31 10.78
CA GLY A 166 7.28 -14.77 9.52
C GLY A 166 6.56 -13.48 9.08
N PHE A 167 6.00 -12.72 10.02
CA PHE A 167 5.15 -11.55 9.79
C PHE A 167 3.91 -11.83 8.93
N ILE A 168 3.41 -13.06 8.98
CA ILE A 168 2.12 -13.43 8.39
C ILE A 168 1.05 -13.32 9.49
N PRO A 169 -0.05 -12.59 9.27
CA PRO A 169 -1.07 -12.42 10.29
C PRO A 169 -1.78 -13.73 10.65
N PRO A 170 -1.98 -14.01 11.95
CA PRO A 170 -2.83 -15.11 12.40
C PRO A 170 -4.31 -14.78 12.16
N LEU A 171 -5.15 -15.81 12.01
CA LEU A 171 -6.60 -15.63 11.97
C LEU A 171 -7.11 -15.05 13.30
N PRO A 172 -8.17 -14.20 13.29
CA PRO A 172 -8.73 -13.64 14.52
C PRO A 172 -9.33 -14.71 15.42
N GLU A 173 -9.12 -14.58 16.74
CA GLU A 173 -9.72 -15.47 17.74
C GLU A 173 -11.21 -15.12 18.02
N GLN A 174 -11.66 -13.94 17.61
CA GLN A 174 -13.02 -13.43 17.80
C GLN A 174 -13.60 -12.94 16.49
N ASN A 175 -14.93 -12.92 16.39
CA ASN A 175 -15.61 -12.41 15.22
C ASN A 175 -15.32 -10.91 15.03
N VAL A 176 -14.96 -10.56 13.80
CA VAL A 176 -14.75 -9.19 13.33
C VAL A 176 -15.55 -8.98 12.05
N ASP A 177 -15.92 -7.74 11.74
CA ASP A 177 -16.73 -7.43 10.56
C ASP A 177 -15.88 -7.04 9.37
N ILE A 178 -14.76 -6.33 9.62
CA ILE A 178 -13.86 -5.78 8.61
C ILE A 178 -12.43 -6.22 8.91
N ILE A 179 -11.74 -6.73 7.90
CA ILE A 179 -10.36 -7.21 8.01
C ILE A 179 -9.51 -6.49 6.97
N TYR A 180 -8.48 -5.77 7.40
CA TYR A 180 -7.51 -5.20 6.50
C TYR A 180 -6.33 -6.14 6.32
N LEU A 181 -6.10 -6.58 5.08
CA LEU A 181 -4.93 -7.35 4.67
C LEU A 181 -4.17 -6.61 3.56
N CYS A 182 -2.85 -6.57 3.67
CA CYS A 182 -1.98 -6.04 2.61
C CYS A 182 -0.99 -7.13 2.19
N SER A 183 -1.02 -7.53 0.92
CA SER A 183 -0.09 -8.54 0.40
C SER A 183 0.30 -8.24 -1.05
N PRO A 184 1.60 -8.01 -1.32
CA PRO A 184 2.73 -7.90 -0.38
C PRO A 184 2.57 -6.76 0.64
N ASN A 185 3.04 -6.98 1.88
CA ASN A 185 2.73 -6.11 3.00
C ASN A 185 3.63 -4.85 3.07
N ASN A 186 3.04 -3.75 3.48
CA ASN A 186 3.72 -2.58 4.01
C ASN A 186 3.41 -2.49 5.53
N PRO A 187 4.41 -2.64 6.45
CA PRO A 187 5.84 -2.35 6.24
C PRO A 187 6.75 -3.55 6.01
N THR A 188 6.33 -4.78 6.28
CA THR A 188 7.23 -5.93 6.44
C THR A 188 7.79 -6.49 5.13
N GLY A 189 7.15 -6.16 4.01
CA GLY A 189 7.53 -6.68 2.70
C GLY A 189 7.24 -8.16 2.50
N THR A 190 6.60 -8.84 3.47
CA THR A 190 6.18 -10.23 3.37
C THR A 190 4.95 -10.37 2.49
N ALA A 191 4.75 -11.52 1.89
CA ALA A 191 3.60 -11.82 1.06
C ALA A 191 3.01 -13.18 1.46
N MET A 192 1.69 -13.27 1.47
CA MET A 192 0.97 -14.51 1.76
C MET A 192 0.88 -15.38 0.51
N ASN A 193 1.12 -16.68 0.67
CA ASN A 193 0.92 -17.65 -0.39
C ASN A 193 -0.57 -17.99 -0.58
N LYS A 194 -0.86 -18.82 -1.60
CA LYS A 194 -2.23 -19.19 -1.95
C LYS A 194 -2.97 -19.87 -0.80
N GLU A 195 -2.33 -20.80 -0.12
CA GLU A 195 -2.93 -21.56 0.99
C GLU A 195 -3.25 -20.64 2.19
N GLN A 196 -2.32 -19.73 2.53
CA GLN A 196 -2.52 -18.77 3.61
C GLN A 196 -3.67 -17.81 3.31
N LEU A 197 -3.75 -17.28 2.08
CA LEU A 197 -4.83 -16.38 1.69
C LEU A 197 -6.18 -17.12 1.59
N GLN A 198 -6.19 -18.41 1.16
CA GLN A 198 -7.42 -19.20 1.13
C GLN A 198 -8.03 -19.37 2.53
N GLN A 199 -7.19 -19.61 3.56
CA GLN A 199 -7.66 -19.67 4.94
C GLN A 199 -8.37 -18.39 5.39
N TRP A 200 -7.90 -17.23 4.94
CA TRP A 200 -8.55 -15.93 5.20
C TRP A 200 -9.92 -15.81 4.50
N VAL A 201 -9.99 -16.24 3.25
CA VAL A 201 -11.25 -16.23 2.47
C VAL A 201 -12.27 -17.18 3.11
N ASP A 202 -11.85 -18.39 3.47
CA ASP A 202 -12.71 -19.38 4.12
C ASP A 202 -13.22 -18.85 5.47
N TRP A 203 -12.32 -18.31 6.29
CA TRP A 203 -12.66 -17.72 7.58
C TRP A 203 -13.65 -16.55 7.43
N ALA A 204 -13.41 -15.64 6.48
CA ALA A 204 -14.26 -14.49 6.25
C ALA A 204 -15.67 -14.89 5.79
N ASN A 205 -15.78 -15.90 4.93
CA ASN A 205 -17.08 -16.42 4.49
C ASN A 205 -17.82 -17.12 5.62
N GLU A 206 -17.14 -17.91 6.46
CA GLU A 206 -17.75 -18.58 7.61
C GLU A 206 -18.31 -17.57 8.62
N HIS A 207 -17.61 -16.45 8.86
CA HIS A 207 -17.96 -15.45 9.87
C HIS A 207 -18.74 -14.25 9.33
N GLY A 208 -19.01 -14.20 8.01
CA GLY A 208 -19.69 -13.08 7.36
C GLY A 208 -18.88 -11.79 7.32
N SER A 209 -17.56 -11.86 7.49
CA SER A 209 -16.64 -10.72 7.47
C SER A 209 -16.38 -10.20 6.06
N VAL A 210 -15.85 -8.98 5.94
CA VAL A 210 -15.38 -8.41 4.68
C VAL A 210 -13.88 -8.17 4.75
N ILE A 211 -13.14 -8.75 3.81
CA ILE A 211 -11.71 -8.53 3.64
C ILE A 211 -11.51 -7.29 2.76
N LEU A 212 -10.79 -6.31 3.27
CA LEU A 212 -10.26 -5.16 2.55
C LEU A 212 -8.82 -5.47 2.16
N PHE A 213 -8.62 -5.97 0.93
CA PHE A 213 -7.35 -6.49 0.44
C PHE A 213 -6.58 -5.42 -0.33
N ASP A 214 -5.49 -4.92 0.24
CA ASP A 214 -4.61 -3.94 -0.40
C ASP A 214 -3.50 -4.66 -1.20
N ALA A 215 -3.64 -4.64 -2.53
CA ALA A 215 -2.71 -5.22 -3.49
C ALA A 215 -1.83 -4.18 -4.20
N ALA A 216 -1.54 -3.04 -3.54
CA ALA A 216 -0.78 -1.93 -4.14
C ALA A 216 0.65 -2.32 -4.58
N TYR A 217 1.17 -3.45 -4.12
CA TYR A 217 2.53 -3.94 -4.43
C TYR A 217 2.53 -5.22 -5.28
N GLU A 218 1.39 -5.65 -5.82
CA GLU A 218 1.26 -6.90 -6.58
C GLU A 218 2.23 -7.00 -7.76
N ALA A 219 2.56 -5.87 -8.41
CA ALA A 219 3.51 -5.84 -9.53
C ALA A 219 4.93 -6.29 -9.16
N PHE A 220 5.26 -6.34 -7.87
CA PHE A 220 6.56 -6.81 -7.36
C PHE A 220 6.60 -8.32 -7.11
N ILE A 221 5.47 -9.02 -7.21
CA ILE A 221 5.39 -10.48 -6.99
C ILE A 221 6.14 -11.20 -8.11
N THR A 222 7.08 -12.08 -7.73
CA THR A 222 7.89 -12.87 -8.65
C THR A 222 7.72 -14.38 -8.46
N GLU A 223 7.19 -14.80 -7.32
CA GLU A 223 7.00 -16.21 -6.96
C GLU A 223 5.60 -16.69 -7.38
N SER A 224 5.53 -17.82 -8.06
CA SER A 224 4.29 -18.33 -8.68
C SER A 224 3.24 -18.83 -7.69
N ASN A 225 3.63 -19.09 -6.44
CA ASN A 225 2.73 -19.53 -5.37
C ASN A 225 2.08 -18.37 -4.61
N ILE A 226 2.41 -17.12 -4.96
CA ILE A 226 1.83 -15.92 -4.36
C ILE A 226 0.79 -15.34 -5.33
N PRO A 227 -0.49 -15.28 -4.94
CA PRO A 227 -1.52 -14.69 -5.77
C PRO A 227 -1.29 -13.21 -6.02
N HIS A 228 -1.55 -12.75 -7.23
CA HIS A 228 -1.54 -11.33 -7.57
C HIS A 228 -2.87 -10.63 -7.25
N SER A 229 -3.93 -11.42 -7.08
CA SER A 229 -5.27 -10.96 -6.72
C SER A 229 -5.89 -11.92 -5.72
N ILE A 230 -6.64 -11.39 -4.75
CA ILE A 230 -7.43 -12.24 -3.86
C ILE A 230 -8.51 -13.01 -4.62
N PHE A 231 -8.93 -12.51 -5.78
CA PHE A 231 -9.93 -13.18 -6.62
C PHE A 231 -9.39 -14.39 -7.41
N GLU A 232 -8.12 -14.76 -7.25
CA GLU A 232 -7.58 -16.05 -7.65
C GLU A 232 -7.99 -17.20 -6.70
N LEU A 233 -8.66 -16.86 -5.57
CA LEU A 233 -9.06 -17.79 -4.53
C LEU A 233 -10.56 -18.08 -4.60
N ASP A 234 -10.91 -19.32 -4.28
CA ASP A 234 -12.31 -19.76 -4.30
C ASP A 234 -13.12 -19.06 -3.20
N GLY A 235 -14.29 -18.52 -3.55
CA GLY A 235 -15.17 -17.79 -2.61
C GLY A 235 -14.78 -16.35 -2.30
N ALA A 236 -13.67 -15.83 -2.85
CA ALA A 236 -13.20 -14.48 -2.53
C ALA A 236 -14.17 -13.38 -2.98
N LYS A 237 -14.92 -13.57 -4.05
CA LYS A 237 -15.92 -12.60 -4.52
C LYS A 237 -17.08 -12.38 -3.55
N GLU A 238 -17.33 -13.32 -2.66
CA GLU A 238 -18.40 -13.24 -1.67
C GLU A 238 -17.98 -12.49 -0.39
N CYS A 239 -16.65 -12.26 -0.20
CA CYS A 239 -16.15 -11.69 1.04
C CYS A 239 -15.05 -10.62 0.89
N ALA A 240 -14.55 -10.31 -0.32
CA ALA A 240 -13.42 -9.41 -0.49
C ALA A 240 -13.70 -8.19 -1.36
N ILE A 241 -13.08 -7.06 -0.96
CA ILE A 241 -12.90 -5.85 -1.75
C ILE A 241 -11.39 -5.71 -1.99
N GLU A 242 -10.96 -5.51 -3.24
CA GLU A 242 -9.53 -5.37 -3.57
C GLU A 242 -9.20 -3.95 -4.01
N PHE A 243 -8.07 -3.42 -3.51
CA PHE A 243 -7.53 -2.12 -3.90
C PHE A 243 -6.25 -2.30 -4.71
N ARG A 244 -6.19 -1.63 -5.86
CA ARG A 244 -5.05 -1.63 -6.77
C ARG A 244 -4.52 -0.22 -6.96
N SER A 245 -3.22 -0.08 -7.25
CA SER A 245 -2.60 1.23 -7.40
C SER A 245 -1.58 1.28 -8.52
N PHE A 246 -1.68 2.29 -9.39
CA PHE A 246 -0.62 2.61 -10.35
C PHE A 246 0.56 3.34 -9.70
N SER A 247 0.43 3.76 -8.43
CA SER A 247 1.49 4.51 -7.73
C SER A 247 2.82 3.77 -7.70
N LYS A 248 2.81 2.45 -7.38
CA LYS A 248 4.03 1.66 -7.27
C LYS A 248 4.32 0.87 -8.53
N THR A 249 3.28 0.47 -9.27
CA THR A 249 3.38 -0.25 -10.53
C THR A 249 3.99 0.63 -11.62
N ALA A 250 3.45 1.83 -11.82
CA ALA A 250 3.80 2.71 -12.95
C ALA A 250 4.40 4.06 -12.55
N GLY A 251 4.69 4.28 -11.26
CA GLY A 251 5.28 5.54 -10.79
C GLY A 251 4.27 6.67 -10.61
N PHE A 252 2.97 6.38 -10.54
CA PHE A 252 1.91 7.39 -10.48
C PHE A 252 1.71 8.02 -9.10
N THR A 253 2.75 8.11 -8.27
CA THR A 253 2.68 8.75 -6.95
C THR A 253 2.28 10.21 -7.01
N GLY A 254 2.69 10.93 -8.05
CA GLY A 254 2.31 12.32 -8.33
C GLY A 254 1.16 12.48 -9.33
N VAL A 255 0.89 11.47 -10.18
CA VAL A 255 -0.17 11.50 -11.21
C VAL A 255 -1.54 11.16 -10.61
N ARG A 256 -1.58 10.27 -9.61
CA ARG A 256 -2.76 9.85 -8.87
C ARG A 256 -3.76 9.04 -9.68
N CYS A 257 -3.56 7.71 -9.74
CA CYS A 257 -4.51 6.76 -10.30
C CYS A 257 -4.46 5.43 -9.56
N ALA A 258 -5.63 4.87 -9.31
CA ALA A 258 -5.85 3.59 -8.67
C ALA A 258 -7.20 3.02 -9.10
N TYR A 259 -7.56 1.85 -8.63
CA TYR A 259 -8.91 1.32 -8.80
C TYR A 259 -9.25 0.34 -7.68
N THR A 260 -10.54 0.29 -7.37
CA THR A 260 -11.14 -0.62 -6.38
C THR A 260 -12.03 -1.62 -7.10
N ILE A 261 -11.96 -2.87 -6.68
CA ILE A 261 -12.81 -3.95 -7.20
C ILE A 261 -13.79 -4.36 -6.10
N ILE A 262 -15.09 -4.29 -6.41
CA ILE A 262 -16.15 -4.75 -5.51
C ILE A 262 -17.07 -5.66 -6.31
N PRO A 263 -17.00 -6.98 -6.12
CA PRO A 263 -17.82 -7.94 -6.83
C PRO A 263 -19.32 -7.75 -6.59
N ARG A 264 -20.11 -8.07 -7.59
CA ARG A 264 -21.59 -8.05 -7.49
C ARG A 264 -22.12 -9.06 -6.48
N GLU A 265 -21.39 -10.16 -6.29
CA GLU A 265 -21.71 -11.22 -5.34
C GLU A 265 -21.58 -10.74 -3.88
N LEU A 266 -20.76 -9.74 -3.64
CA LEU A 266 -20.50 -9.24 -2.27
C LEU A 266 -21.69 -8.48 -1.71
N SER A 267 -22.40 -9.11 -0.78
CA SER A 267 -23.54 -8.52 -0.09
C SER A 267 -23.52 -8.85 1.40
N ARG A 268 -24.10 -7.97 2.23
CA ARG A 268 -24.28 -8.20 3.66
C ARG A 268 -25.70 -7.76 4.07
N GLY A 269 -26.39 -8.61 4.81
CA GLY A 269 -27.77 -8.34 5.21
C GLY A 269 -28.73 -8.10 4.04
N GLY A 270 -28.47 -8.71 2.86
CA GLY A 270 -29.25 -8.51 1.64
C GLY A 270 -28.95 -7.21 0.89
N VAL A 271 -27.93 -6.46 1.31
CA VAL A 271 -27.52 -5.19 0.66
C VAL A 271 -26.21 -5.40 -0.11
N SER A 272 -26.17 -5.02 -1.39
CA SER A 272 -24.97 -5.08 -2.22
C SER A 272 -23.96 -4.00 -1.82
N LEU A 273 -22.74 -4.40 -1.47
CA LEU A 273 -21.65 -3.46 -1.17
C LEU A 273 -21.19 -2.72 -2.41
N ASN A 274 -21.26 -3.36 -3.58
CA ASN A 274 -21.01 -2.71 -4.88
C ASN A 274 -21.95 -1.51 -5.08
N ALA A 275 -23.25 -1.72 -4.88
CA ALA A 275 -24.24 -0.65 -5.03
C ALA A 275 -24.04 0.48 -4.00
N LEU A 276 -23.66 0.16 -2.76
CA LEU A 276 -23.34 1.19 -1.76
C LEU A 276 -22.13 2.02 -2.17
N TRP A 277 -21.06 1.38 -2.66
CA TRP A 277 -19.88 2.08 -3.12
C TRP A 277 -20.14 2.91 -4.36
N ALA A 278 -20.87 2.38 -5.35
CA ALA A 278 -21.29 3.13 -6.53
C ALA A 278 -22.06 4.39 -6.13
N ARG A 279 -23.01 4.27 -5.17
CA ARG A 279 -23.76 5.42 -4.65
C ARG A 279 -22.88 6.44 -3.92
N ARG A 280 -21.89 5.96 -3.15
CA ARG A 280 -20.91 6.82 -2.46
C ARG A 280 -20.08 7.58 -3.49
N GLN A 281 -19.56 6.91 -4.52
CA GLN A 281 -18.77 7.53 -5.58
C GLN A 281 -19.57 8.59 -6.32
N ALA A 282 -20.78 8.28 -6.77
CA ALA A 282 -21.68 9.23 -7.40
C ALA A 282 -22.02 10.48 -6.55
N THR A 283 -21.85 10.40 -5.23
CA THR A 283 -22.15 11.50 -4.31
C THR A 283 -20.93 12.36 -3.97
N ARG A 284 -19.75 11.76 -3.89
CA ARG A 284 -18.54 12.40 -3.32
C ARG A 284 -17.34 12.46 -4.25
N PHE A 285 -17.46 11.92 -5.47
CA PHE A 285 -16.34 11.82 -6.39
C PHE A 285 -16.80 12.00 -7.85
N ASN A 286 -16.15 12.89 -8.57
CA ASN A 286 -16.46 13.19 -9.98
C ASN A 286 -15.54 12.45 -10.98
N GLY A 287 -14.89 11.38 -10.54
CA GLY A 287 -13.97 10.60 -11.36
C GLY A 287 -12.58 11.20 -11.51
N VAL A 288 -11.67 10.39 -12.03
CA VAL A 288 -10.27 10.76 -12.33
C VAL A 288 -10.18 11.47 -13.68
N SER A 289 -9.32 12.47 -13.80
CA SER A 289 -9.17 13.24 -15.03
C SER A 289 -8.92 12.35 -16.26
N TYR A 290 -9.43 12.80 -17.42
CA TYR A 290 -9.22 12.13 -18.71
C TYR A 290 -7.73 11.89 -19.00
N ILE A 291 -6.90 12.92 -18.78
CA ILE A 291 -5.45 12.87 -19.02
C ILE A 291 -4.78 11.77 -18.20
N THR A 292 -5.14 11.67 -16.92
CA THR A 292 -4.62 10.63 -16.01
C THR A 292 -5.04 9.23 -16.44
N GLN A 293 -6.32 9.06 -16.85
CA GLN A 293 -6.81 7.74 -17.27
C GLN A 293 -6.21 7.31 -18.61
N ARG A 294 -5.91 8.24 -19.55
CA ARG A 294 -5.16 7.92 -20.78
C ARG A 294 -3.72 7.49 -20.49
N ALA A 295 -3.07 8.13 -19.52
CA ALA A 295 -1.76 7.68 -19.05
C ALA A 295 -1.83 6.28 -18.44
N ALA A 296 -2.86 5.99 -17.63
CA ALA A 296 -3.06 4.67 -17.02
C ALA A 296 -3.36 3.59 -18.07
N GLU A 297 -4.12 3.91 -19.11
CA GLU A 297 -4.35 2.99 -20.24
C GLU A 297 -3.04 2.61 -20.94
N ALA A 298 -2.12 3.56 -21.12
CA ALA A 298 -0.83 3.34 -21.76
C ALA A 298 0.09 2.37 -20.98
N VAL A 299 -0.16 2.15 -19.69
CA VAL A 299 0.50 1.12 -18.86
C VAL A 299 0.35 -0.26 -19.48
N TYR A 300 -0.79 -0.54 -20.10
CA TYR A 300 -1.15 -1.83 -20.68
C TYR A 300 -0.69 -2.02 -22.14
N SER A 301 -0.10 -0.99 -22.77
CA SER A 301 0.55 -1.15 -24.08
C SER A 301 1.79 -2.03 -23.96
N ASP A 302 2.28 -2.61 -25.09
CA ASP A 302 3.47 -3.44 -25.08
C ASP A 302 4.69 -2.65 -24.60
N GLU A 303 4.82 -1.39 -25.02
CA GLU A 303 5.89 -0.49 -24.60
C GLU A 303 5.76 -0.15 -23.10
N GLY A 304 4.55 0.19 -22.64
CA GLY A 304 4.28 0.50 -21.22
C GLY A 304 4.63 -0.66 -20.30
N ARG A 305 4.16 -1.87 -20.63
CA ARG A 305 4.47 -3.08 -19.85
C ARG A 305 5.96 -3.38 -19.81
N ARG A 306 6.68 -3.22 -20.92
CA ARG A 306 8.14 -3.41 -20.98
C ARG A 306 8.85 -2.41 -20.05
N GLN A 307 8.53 -1.13 -20.15
CA GLN A 307 9.13 -0.07 -19.34
C GLN A 307 8.85 -0.24 -17.84
N ILE A 308 7.62 -0.65 -17.48
CA ILE A 308 7.24 -0.95 -16.11
C ILE A 308 8.04 -2.13 -15.57
N LYS A 309 8.15 -3.22 -16.34
CA LYS A 309 8.93 -4.40 -15.95
C LYS A 309 10.40 -4.03 -15.69
N GLU A 310 10.98 -3.16 -16.51
CA GLU A 310 12.36 -2.65 -16.31
C GLU A 310 12.47 -1.85 -14.99
N ASN A 311 11.47 -1.01 -14.68
CA ASN A 311 11.44 -0.25 -13.44
C ASN A 311 11.30 -1.16 -12.21
N ILE A 312 10.37 -2.11 -12.24
CA ILE A 312 10.16 -3.08 -11.15
C ILE A 312 11.43 -3.93 -10.94
N ASN A 313 12.04 -4.45 -12.01
CA ASN A 313 13.28 -5.23 -11.92
C ASN A 313 14.43 -4.41 -11.32
N CYS A 314 14.51 -3.12 -11.61
CA CYS A 314 15.50 -2.23 -11.01
C CYS A 314 15.30 -2.13 -9.49
N TYR A 315 14.05 -1.94 -9.03
CA TYR A 315 13.74 -1.87 -7.61
C TYR A 315 13.94 -3.20 -6.89
N LEU A 316 13.55 -4.32 -7.49
CA LEU A 316 13.81 -5.65 -6.92
C LEU A 316 15.32 -5.95 -6.85
N GLY A 317 16.10 -5.54 -7.87
CA GLY A 317 17.55 -5.62 -7.83
C GLY A 317 18.17 -4.78 -6.70
N ASN A 318 17.60 -3.62 -6.40
CA ASN A 318 18.01 -2.81 -5.26
C ASN A 318 17.62 -3.47 -3.92
N ALA A 319 16.41 -4.03 -3.84
CA ALA A 319 15.96 -4.74 -2.64
C ALA A 319 16.91 -5.90 -2.30
N LYS A 320 17.28 -6.69 -3.31
CA LYS A 320 18.26 -7.77 -3.14
C LYS A 320 19.61 -7.27 -2.62
N LYS A 321 20.15 -6.17 -3.16
CA LYS A 321 21.42 -5.59 -2.69
C LYS A 321 21.34 -5.14 -1.24
N ILE A 322 20.22 -4.55 -0.82
CA ILE A 322 20.00 -4.14 0.58
C ILE A 322 19.97 -5.38 1.48
N THR A 323 19.18 -6.39 1.11
CA THR A 323 19.08 -7.64 1.88
C THR A 323 20.43 -8.36 1.97
N ASP A 324 21.11 -8.60 0.85
CA ASP A 324 22.43 -9.25 0.82
C ASP A 324 23.45 -8.48 1.69
N GLY A 325 23.40 -7.14 1.64
CA GLY A 325 24.29 -6.29 2.43
C GLY A 325 24.06 -6.39 3.94
N LEU A 326 22.82 -6.37 4.39
CA LEU A 326 22.46 -6.52 5.80
C LEU A 326 22.77 -7.93 6.32
N GLU A 327 22.42 -8.95 5.56
CA GLU A 327 22.71 -10.35 5.90
C GLU A 327 24.22 -10.62 5.99
N SER A 328 25.05 -9.94 5.17
CA SER A 328 26.51 -10.07 5.22
C SER A 328 27.14 -9.59 6.54
N ILE A 329 26.42 -8.83 7.33
CA ILE A 329 26.78 -8.38 8.68
C ILE A 329 25.89 -9.01 9.76
N ASN A 330 25.30 -10.18 9.47
CA ASN A 330 24.46 -10.98 10.37
C ASN A 330 23.18 -10.28 10.87
N ILE A 331 22.61 -9.36 10.09
CA ILE A 331 21.31 -8.76 10.38
C ILE A 331 20.22 -9.57 9.68
N ARG A 332 19.25 -10.07 10.45
CA ARG A 332 18.11 -10.81 9.93
C ARG A 332 17.14 -9.91 9.22
N CYS A 333 16.75 -10.31 7.98
CA CYS A 333 15.85 -9.54 7.12
C CYS A 333 14.59 -10.32 6.74
N PHE A 334 13.52 -9.58 6.46
CA PHE A 334 12.25 -10.08 5.93
C PHE A 334 11.84 -9.20 4.74
N GLY A 335 11.01 -9.72 3.84
CA GLY A 335 10.60 -8.99 2.63
C GLY A 335 11.69 -8.91 1.55
N GLY A 336 11.63 -7.91 0.70
CA GLY A 336 12.63 -7.63 -0.34
C GLY A 336 12.62 -8.55 -1.57
N ARG A 337 11.82 -9.63 -1.60
CA ARG A 337 11.71 -10.57 -2.74
C ARG A 337 10.51 -10.26 -3.64
N ASN A 338 9.34 -10.11 -3.03
CA ASN A 338 8.07 -9.81 -3.70
C ASN A 338 7.56 -8.41 -3.35
N SER A 339 8.44 -7.54 -2.88
CA SER A 339 8.12 -6.23 -2.35
C SER A 339 9.30 -5.28 -2.44
N PRO A 340 9.08 -3.97 -2.55
CA PRO A 340 10.15 -2.97 -2.45
C PRO A 340 10.59 -2.70 -0.99
N TYR A 341 9.98 -3.34 0.00
CA TYR A 341 10.27 -3.13 1.41
C TYR A 341 11.14 -4.24 1.98
N ILE A 342 12.16 -3.81 2.73
CA ILE A 342 13.04 -4.66 3.52
C ILE A 342 12.80 -4.31 4.99
N TRP A 343 12.42 -5.29 5.77
CA TRP A 343 12.16 -5.21 7.20
C TRP A 343 13.24 -5.97 7.93
N PHE A 344 14.01 -5.31 8.78
CA PHE A 344 15.14 -5.94 9.45
C PHE A 344 15.14 -5.75 10.96
N GLU A 345 15.71 -6.72 11.67
CA GLU A 345 15.91 -6.65 13.12
C GLU A 345 16.95 -5.58 13.47
N VAL A 346 16.59 -4.71 14.41
CA VAL A 346 17.50 -3.68 14.90
C VAL A 346 18.56 -4.33 15.80
N PRO A 347 19.86 -4.18 15.47
CA PRO A 347 20.92 -4.84 16.23
C PRO A 347 21.17 -4.16 17.59
N ASN A 348 21.89 -4.89 18.47
CA ASN A 348 22.44 -4.38 19.72
C ASN A 348 21.42 -3.86 20.75
N GLY A 349 20.16 -4.33 20.67
CA GLY A 349 19.11 -3.92 21.62
C GLY A 349 18.69 -2.44 21.51
N LEU A 350 19.02 -1.78 20.40
CA LEU A 350 18.55 -0.41 20.15
C LEU A 350 17.04 -0.40 19.90
N THR A 351 16.38 0.68 20.29
CA THR A 351 15.02 0.94 19.83
C THR A 351 15.01 1.32 18.34
N SER A 352 13.85 1.20 17.69
CA SER A 352 13.71 1.57 16.28
C SER A 352 14.02 3.06 16.04
N TRP A 353 13.71 3.96 16.98
CA TRP A 353 14.08 5.39 16.90
C TRP A 353 15.57 5.64 17.17
N GLN A 354 16.19 4.89 18.08
CA GLN A 354 17.65 4.96 18.28
C GLN A 354 18.39 4.49 17.02
N MET A 355 17.86 3.49 16.33
CA MET A 355 18.38 3.06 15.02
C MET A 355 18.28 4.16 13.97
N PHE A 356 17.15 4.87 13.91
CA PHE A 356 16.99 6.03 13.02
C PHE A 356 18.04 7.10 13.31
N ASP A 357 18.19 7.49 14.58
CA ASP A 357 19.15 8.52 14.98
C ASP A 357 20.60 8.07 14.73
N ARG A 358 20.91 6.79 14.97
CA ARG A 358 22.23 6.23 14.67
C ARG A 358 22.55 6.30 13.18
N LEU A 359 21.68 5.80 12.31
CA LEU A 359 21.92 5.80 10.86
C LEU A 359 22.04 7.23 10.31
N LEU A 360 21.18 8.15 10.75
CA LEU A 360 21.22 9.54 10.29
C LEU A 360 22.52 10.23 10.72
N ASN A 361 22.92 10.09 12.00
CA ASN A 361 24.04 10.83 12.55
C ASN A 361 25.42 10.25 12.19
N THR A 362 25.52 8.91 11.99
CA THR A 362 26.83 8.28 11.75
C THR A 362 27.12 8.06 10.27
N VAL A 363 26.10 7.72 9.48
CA VAL A 363 26.31 7.31 8.07
C VAL A 363 25.42 8.05 7.07
N GLN A 364 24.60 8.99 7.53
CA GLN A 364 23.73 9.82 6.70
C GLN A 364 22.79 8.98 5.82
N VAL A 365 22.27 7.88 6.37
CA VAL A 365 21.24 7.07 5.75
C VAL A 365 19.96 7.13 6.58
N VAL A 366 18.82 7.20 5.91
CA VAL A 366 17.51 7.28 6.56
C VAL A 366 16.66 6.09 6.13
N GLY A 367 16.02 5.47 7.10
CA GLY A 367 14.95 4.48 6.92
C GLY A 367 13.78 4.82 7.83
N THR A 368 12.83 3.90 8.01
CA THR A 368 11.63 4.16 8.81
C THR A 368 11.63 3.32 10.08
N PRO A 369 11.50 3.93 11.27
CA PRO A 369 11.39 3.20 12.53
C PRO A 369 10.16 2.30 12.56
N GLY A 370 10.35 1.05 12.96
CA GLY A 370 9.30 0.05 12.95
C GLY A 370 8.17 0.35 13.93
N SER A 371 8.46 0.94 15.09
CA SER A 371 7.44 1.34 16.07
C SER A 371 6.42 2.34 15.53
N GLY A 372 6.74 3.02 14.42
CA GLY A 372 5.79 3.90 13.73
C GLY A 372 4.67 3.16 12.98
N PHE A 373 4.82 1.84 12.82
CA PHE A 373 3.82 0.98 12.18
C PHE A 373 3.00 0.15 13.16
N GLY A 374 3.29 0.23 14.45
CA GLY A 374 2.58 -0.51 15.49
C GLY A 374 3.51 -1.03 16.59
N THR A 375 2.92 -1.67 17.58
CA THR A 375 3.64 -2.16 18.78
C THR A 375 4.61 -3.29 18.42
N MET A 376 4.20 -4.22 17.53
CA MET A 376 5.04 -5.32 17.07
C MET A 376 6.14 -4.86 16.09
N GLY A 377 6.13 -3.59 15.70
CA GLY A 377 7.19 -2.98 14.90
C GLY A 377 8.38 -2.49 15.72
N GLU A 378 8.30 -2.45 17.07
CA GLU A 378 9.45 -2.08 17.89
C GLU A 378 10.53 -3.17 17.83
N GLY A 379 11.80 -2.73 17.76
CA GLY A 379 12.94 -3.62 17.50
C GLY A 379 13.16 -3.96 16.01
N TYR A 380 12.39 -3.35 15.12
CA TYR A 380 12.52 -3.50 13.67
C TYR A 380 12.67 -2.15 12.97
N PHE A 381 13.14 -2.22 11.71
CA PHE A 381 13.36 -1.04 10.90
C PHE A 381 13.07 -1.34 9.42
N ARG A 382 12.39 -0.41 8.72
CA ARG A 382 12.07 -0.58 7.32
C ARG A 382 13.00 0.23 6.42
N LEU A 383 13.57 -0.41 5.39
CA LEU A 383 14.18 0.23 4.24
C LEU A 383 13.34 0.02 2.99
N THR A 384 13.49 0.93 2.02
CA THR A 384 12.83 0.85 0.72
C THR A 384 13.87 0.75 -0.39
N SER A 385 13.52 0.06 -1.47
CA SER A 385 14.39 -0.14 -2.63
C SER A 385 14.23 0.93 -3.72
N PHE A 386 13.52 2.01 -3.43
CA PHE A 386 13.16 3.02 -4.43
C PHE A 386 14.28 4.00 -4.80
N ALA A 387 15.39 4.05 -4.09
CA ALA A 387 16.53 4.89 -4.47
C ALA A 387 17.18 4.44 -5.79
N GLY A 388 17.93 5.33 -6.41
CA GLY A 388 18.71 4.98 -7.60
C GLY A 388 19.76 3.89 -7.32
N PRO A 389 20.08 2.98 -8.27
CA PRO A 389 20.94 1.81 -8.03
C PRO A 389 22.33 2.13 -7.44
N LYS A 390 22.94 3.25 -7.85
CA LYS A 390 24.24 3.69 -7.31
C LYS A 390 24.10 4.16 -5.85
N ARG A 391 23.07 4.95 -5.57
CA ARG A 391 22.78 5.44 -4.21
C ARG A 391 22.39 4.30 -3.26
N THR A 392 21.69 3.29 -3.78
CA THR A 392 21.38 2.08 -3.00
C THR A 392 22.65 1.34 -2.57
N LEU A 393 23.58 1.10 -3.50
CA LEU A 393 24.86 0.46 -3.17
C LEU A 393 25.65 1.26 -2.15
N GLU A 394 25.74 2.57 -2.35
CA GLU A 394 26.41 3.48 -1.42
C GLU A 394 25.76 3.44 -0.02
N ALA A 395 24.42 3.45 0.06
CA ALA A 395 23.72 3.33 1.32
C ALA A 395 24.04 2.01 2.04
N VAL A 396 24.05 0.89 1.30
CA VAL A 396 24.40 -0.43 1.85
C VAL A 396 25.81 -0.42 2.45
N GLU A 397 26.82 0.11 1.74
CA GLU A 397 28.18 0.18 2.26
C GLU A 397 28.30 1.12 3.49
N ARG A 398 27.59 2.25 3.46
CA ARG A 398 27.54 3.17 4.62
C ARG A 398 26.90 2.48 5.84
N ILE A 399 25.79 1.74 5.66
CA ILE A 399 25.12 0.99 6.74
C ILE A 399 26.05 -0.08 7.30
N LYS A 400 26.70 -0.87 6.45
CA LYS A 400 27.67 -1.90 6.89
C LYS A 400 28.77 -1.31 7.77
N ASN A 401 29.34 -0.18 7.34
CA ASN A 401 30.42 0.51 8.09
C ASN A 401 29.92 1.11 9.41
N GLY A 402 28.67 1.51 9.51
CA GLY A 402 28.09 2.13 10.70
C GLY A 402 27.49 1.17 11.72
N LEU A 403 27.29 -0.10 11.33
CA LEU A 403 26.70 -1.13 12.20
C LEU A 403 27.68 -2.24 12.61
N ASN A 404 28.86 -2.32 11.98
CA ASN A 404 29.97 -3.19 12.38
C ASN A 404 30.69 -2.72 13.66
#